data_d4059e2d73a6f66ff8423abf8cd124dd
#
_entry.id   d4059e2d73a6f66ff8423abf8cd124dd
#
_cell.length_a   1.000
_cell.length_b   1.000
_cell.length_c   1.000
_cell.angle_alpha   90.00
_cell.angle_beta   90.00
_cell.angle_gamma   90.00
#
_symmetry.space_group_name_H-M   'P 1'
#
loop_
_entity.id
_entity.type
_entity.pdbx_description
1 polymer ?
#
loop_
_entity_poly.entity_id
_entity_poly.type
_entity_poly.pdbx_seq_one_letter_code
_entity_poly.pdbx_strand_id
1 'polypeptide(L)'
;MSETPASTFDKARTGLWTSLQKHLVTVYEAEAGFARAVAFAHGEFPFAASAANADQLHEYGQQRRALSDLFTDETTQLDTLIKAIRSKPYAADEKKQLYLLLLGYMDIAAAVFERLQTQALTPWPPDEELEQTRERFVRVQSLARLSIKGIAGLL
;
A
#
# COMPACT_ATOMS: atom_id res chain seq x y z
N MET A 1 -39.33 2.65 4.56
CA MET A 1 -38.88 1.37 4.04
C MET A 1 -37.58 0.99 4.72
N SER A 2 -37.56 -0.10 5.42
CA SER A 2 -36.37 -0.52 6.14
C SER A 2 -35.35 -1.11 5.18
N GLU A 3 -34.08 -0.82 5.42
CA GLU A 3 -33.00 -1.41 4.62
C GLU A 3 -32.85 -2.88 4.96
N THR A 4 -32.62 -3.70 3.93
CA THR A 4 -32.29 -5.09 4.13
C THR A 4 -30.83 -5.24 4.51
N PRO A 5 -30.43 -6.34 5.19
CA PRO A 5 -29.00 -6.56 5.46
C PRO A 5 -28.15 -6.58 4.18
N ALA A 6 -28.68 -7.11 3.06
CA ALA A 6 -27.99 -7.11 1.78
C ALA A 6 -27.75 -5.68 1.28
N SER A 7 -28.74 -4.79 1.44
CA SER A 7 -28.59 -3.38 1.06
C SER A 7 -27.49 -2.70 1.90
N THR A 8 -27.44 -3.01 3.19
CA THR A 8 -26.40 -2.47 4.08
C THR A 8 -25.02 -2.95 3.68
N PHE A 9 -24.91 -4.24 3.36
CA PHE A 9 -23.65 -4.81 2.88
C PHE A 9 -23.23 -4.19 1.54
N ASP A 10 -24.15 -4.02 0.60
CA ASP A 10 -23.86 -3.42 -0.71
C ASP A 10 -23.32 -2.01 -0.56
N LYS A 11 -23.85 -1.21 0.36
CA LYS A 11 -23.33 0.12 0.66
C LYS A 11 -21.92 0.05 1.22
N ALA A 12 -21.66 -0.89 2.12
CA ALA A 12 -20.34 -1.08 2.71
C ALA A 12 -19.33 -1.50 1.65
N ARG A 13 -19.71 -2.40 0.76
CA ARG A 13 -18.85 -2.85 -0.34
C ARG A 13 -18.53 -1.70 -1.29
N THR A 14 -19.53 -0.94 -1.69
CA THR A 14 -19.35 0.22 -2.58
C THR A 14 -18.48 1.27 -1.92
N GLY A 15 -18.70 1.55 -0.64
CA GLY A 15 -17.89 2.51 0.12
C GLY A 15 -16.44 2.09 0.21
N LEU A 16 -16.19 0.80 0.47
CA LEU A 16 -14.84 0.25 0.52
C LEU A 16 -14.17 0.36 -0.85
N TRP A 17 -14.87 -0.03 -1.91
CA TRP A 17 -14.35 0.06 -3.28
C TRP A 17 -13.94 1.49 -3.62
N THR A 18 -14.82 2.47 -3.33
CA THR A 18 -14.55 3.88 -3.59
C THR A 18 -13.33 4.37 -2.80
N SER A 19 -13.22 3.97 -1.54
CA SER A 19 -12.08 4.31 -0.69
C SER A 19 -10.78 3.73 -1.25
N LEU A 20 -10.79 2.46 -1.65
CA LEU A 20 -9.61 1.79 -2.19
C LEU A 20 -9.16 2.40 -3.51
N GLN A 21 -10.09 2.88 -4.35
CA GLN A 21 -9.73 3.59 -5.57
C GLN A 21 -8.95 4.87 -5.26
N LYS A 22 -9.35 5.61 -4.24
CA LYS A 22 -8.63 6.81 -3.80
C LYS A 22 -7.23 6.45 -3.28
N HIS A 23 -7.11 5.36 -2.53
CA HIS A 23 -5.81 4.87 -2.07
C HIS A 23 -4.91 4.48 -3.25
N LEU A 24 -5.46 3.83 -4.26
CA LEU A 24 -4.70 3.48 -5.47
C LEU A 24 -4.14 4.71 -6.16
N VAL A 25 -4.96 5.76 -6.31
CA VAL A 25 -4.50 7.02 -6.91
C VAL A 25 -3.33 7.59 -6.11
N THR A 26 -3.45 7.61 -4.79
CA THR A 26 -2.39 8.10 -3.91
C THR A 26 -1.09 7.30 -4.08
N VAL A 27 -1.19 5.97 -4.15
CA VAL A 27 -0.04 5.08 -4.33
C VAL A 27 0.62 5.33 -5.69
N TYR A 28 -0.16 5.44 -6.77
CA TYR A 28 0.38 5.70 -8.09
C TYR A 28 1.00 7.09 -8.22
N GLU A 29 0.43 8.09 -7.58
CA GLU A 29 1.02 9.43 -7.53
C GLU A 29 2.37 9.41 -6.81
N ALA A 30 2.46 8.68 -5.71
CA ALA A 30 3.71 8.51 -4.98
C ALA A 30 4.76 7.79 -5.84
N GLU A 31 4.36 6.76 -6.58
CA GLU A 31 5.25 6.08 -7.51
C GLU A 31 5.77 7.04 -8.58
N ALA A 32 4.89 7.82 -9.20
CA ALA A 32 5.28 8.78 -10.22
C ALA A 32 6.24 9.84 -9.67
N GLY A 33 5.97 10.35 -8.46
CA GLY A 33 6.84 11.33 -7.80
C GLY A 33 8.22 10.76 -7.50
N PHE A 34 8.29 9.55 -6.98
CA PHE A 34 9.55 8.88 -6.72
C PHE A 34 10.33 8.60 -8.01
N ALA A 35 9.64 8.11 -9.04
CA ALA A 35 10.27 7.83 -10.33
C ALA A 35 10.88 9.09 -10.93
N ARG A 36 10.20 10.25 -10.83
CA ARG A 36 10.76 11.52 -11.29
C ARG A 36 12.00 11.90 -10.49
N ALA A 37 11.98 11.74 -9.17
CA ALA A 37 13.12 12.05 -8.32
C ALA A 37 14.32 11.16 -8.63
N VAL A 38 14.08 9.87 -8.88
CA VAL A 38 15.12 8.93 -9.28
C VAL A 38 15.72 9.30 -10.63
N ALA A 39 14.86 9.58 -11.63
CA ALA A 39 15.33 9.96 -12.97
C ALA A 39 16.14 11.25 -12.95
N PHE A 40 15.69 12.22 -12.18
CA PHE A 40 16.41 13.50 -12.02
C PHE A 40 17.77 13.30 -11.39
N ALA A 41 17.84 12.59 -10.27
CA ALA A 41 19.10 12.29 -9.60
C ALA A 41 20.04 11.45 -10.47
N HIS A 42 19.49 10.49 -11.22
CA HIS A 42 20.27 9.62 -12.11
C HIS A 42 20.88 10.41 -13.27
N GLY A 43 20.16 11.38 -13.81
CA GLY A 43 20.65 12.19 -14.92
C GLY A 43 21.91 12.96 -14.58
N GLU A 44 22.00 13.47 -13.33
CA GLU A 44 23.14 14.27 -12.89
C GLU A 44 24.21 13.46 -12.15
N PHE A 45 23.81 12.40 -11.49
CA PHE A 45 24.66 11.66 -10.57
C PHE A 45 25.95 11.12 -11.19
N PRO A 46 25.98 10.62 -12.44
CA PRO A 46 27.20 10.08 -13.04
C PRO A 46 28.29 11.14 -13.27
N PHE A 47 27.93 12.43 -13.23
CA PHE A 47 28.82 13.47 -13.72
C PHE A 47 29.52 14.29 -12.66
N ALA A 48 28.97 14.40 -11.45
CA ALA A 48 29.62 15.20 -10.44
C ALA A 48 29.06 14.99 -9.03
N ALA A 49 29.95 14.93 -8.06
CA ALA A 49 29.60 15.11 -6.66
C ALA A 49 29.65 16.62 -6.36
N SER A 50 28.69 17.37 -6.90
CA SER A 50 28.59 18.81 -6.74
C SER A 50 27.46 19.18 -5.78
N ALA A 51 27.39 20.49 -5.42
CA ALA A 51 26.31 21.00 -4.57
C ALA A 51 24.91 20.74 -5.19
N ALA A 52 24.81 20.84 -6.53
CA ALA A 52 23.58 20.56 -7.24
C ALA A 52 23.15 19.10 -7.02
N ASN A 53 24.11 18.17 -7.01
CA ASN A 53 23.80 16.75 -6.72
C ASN A 53 23.33 16.59 -5.27
N ALA A 54 23.85 17.38 -4.35
CA ALA A 54 23.42 17.34 -2.96
C ALA A 54 21.94 17.69 -2.82
N ASP A 55 21.46 18.70 -3.56
CA ASP A 55 20.04 19.07 -3.55
C ASP A 55 19.18 17.97 -4.13
N GLN A 56 19.62 17.33 -5.23
CA GLN A 56 18.91 16.21 -5.86
C GLN A 56 18.85 15.01 -4.93
N LEU A 57 19.94 14.73 -4.24
CA LEU A 57 19.98 13.64 -3.25
C LEU A 57 19.07 13.93 -2.07
N HIS A 58 18.96 15.18 -1.66
CA HIS A 58 18.05 15.59 -0.60
C HIS A 58 16.59 15.36 -1.02
N GLU A 59 16.23 15.75 -2.23
CA GLU A 59 14.89 15.53 -2.80
C GLU A 59 14.57 14.03 -2.87
N TYR A 60 15.52 13.24 -3.34
CA TYR A 60 15.36 11.77 -3.37
C TYR A 60 15.12 11.21 -1.97
N GLY A 61 15.89 11.67 -0.99
CA GLY A 61 15.72 11.26 0.40
C GLY A 61 14.35 11.60 0.97
N GLN A 62 13.83 12.79 0.62
CA GLN A 62 12.50 13.22 1.03
C GLN A 62 11.43 12.33 0.41
N GLN A 63 11.55 11.97 -0.87
CA GLN A 63 10.62 11.09 -1.54
C GLN A 63 10.63 9.67 -0.95
N ARG A 64 11.82 9.19 -0.58
CA ARG A 64 11.93 7.88 0.10
C ARG A 64 11.21 7.90 1.45
N ARG A 65 11.38 8.96 2.22
CA ARG A 65 10.73 9.11 3.52
C ARG A 65 9.21 9.20 3.34
N ALA A 66 8.75 9.96 2.35
CA ALA A 66 7.34 10.08 2.05
C ALA A 66 6.73 8.72 1.69
N LEU A 67 7.45 7.89 0.95
CA LEU A 67 7.02 6.53 0.63
C LEU A 67 6.90 5.66 1.88
N SER A 68 7.91 5.70 2.75
CA SER A 68 7.89 4.94 3.99
C SER A 68 6.68 5.34 4.84
N ASP A 69 6.43 6.64 4.97
CA ASP A 69 5.29 7.16 5.73
C ASP A 69 3.97 6.72 5.11
N LEU A 70 3.86 6.81 3.79
CA LEU A 70 2.65 6.41 3.07
C LEU A 70 2.33 4.92 3.32
N PHE A 71 3.31 4.04 3.13
CA PHE A 71 3.09 2.61 3.30
C PHE A 71 2.88 2.23 4.76
N THR A 72 3.46 2.96 5.70
CA THR A 72 3.20 2.78 7.12
C THR A 72 1.74 3.11 7.44
N ASP A 73 1.25 4.24 6.94
CA ASP A 73 -0.14 4.64 7.12
C ASP A 73 -1.10 3.65 6.47
N GLU A 74 -0.80 3.21 5.25
CA GLU A 74 -1.61 2.24 4.53
C GLU A 74 -1.67 0.92 5.29
N THR A 75 -0.54 0.47 5.80
CA THR A 75 -0.48 -0.77 6.59
C THR A 75 -1.39 -0.69 7.81
N THR A 76 -1.34 0.42 8.53
CA THR A 76 -2.16 0.64 9.72
C THR A 76 -3.65 0.67 9.38
N GLN A 77 -4.01 1.38 8.32
CA GLN A 77 -5.40 1.47 7.89
C GLN A 77 -5.95 0.13 7.42
N LEU A 78 -5.16 -0.63 6.66
CA LEU A 78 -5.56 -1.95 6.18
C LEU A 78 -5.75 -2.94 7.32
N ASP A 79 -4.84 -2.93 8.30
CA ASP A 79 -4.99 -3.76 9.49
C ASP A 79 -6.28 -3.43 10.24
N THR A 80 -6.58 -2.15 10.40
CA THR A 80 -7.80 -1.68 11.03
C THR A 80 -9.04 -2.15 10.26
N LEU A 81 -9.01 -2.06 8.92
CA LEU A 81 -10.12 -2.49 8.07
C LEU A 81 -10.36 -4.00 8.18
N ILE A 82 -9.30 -4.80 8.20
CA ILE A 82 -9.42 -6.25 8.36
C ILE A 82 -10.10 -6.58 9.68
N LYS A 83 -9.67 -5.95 10.76
CA LYS A 83 -10.26 -6.16 12.08
C LYS A 83 -11.71 -5.70 12.13
N ALA A 84 -12.03 -4.59 11.48
CA ALA A 84 -13.39 -4.07 11.40
C ALA A 84 -14.31 -5.03 10.65
N ILE A 85 -13.86 -5.58 9.54
CA ILE A 85 -14.63 -6.57 8.77
C ILE A 85 -14.88 -7.81 9.64
N ARG A 86 -13.86 -8.26 10.36
CA ARG A 86 -13.98 -9.43 11.22
C ARG A 86 -15.08 -9.27 12.27
N SER A 87 -15.20 -8.07 12.82
CA SER A 87 -16.16 -7.79 13.90
C SER A 87 -17.58 -7.47 13.41
N LYS A 88 -17.78 -7.27 12.11
CA LYS A 88 -19.09 -6.94 11.55
C LYS A 88 -20.00 -8.17 11.46
N PRO A 89 -21.31 -8.00 11.64
CA PRO A 89 -22.26 -9.11 11.59
C PRO A 89 -22.63 -9.49 10.15
N TYR A 90 -21.68 -9.53 9.26
CA TYR A 90 -21.90 -9.95 7.87
C TYR A 90 -21.79 -11.47 7.76
N ALA A 91 -22.45 -12.04 6.77
CA ALA A 91 -22.30 -13.45 6.44
C ALA A 91 -20.87 -13.74 5.98
N ALA A 92 -20.46 -15.00 6.09
CA ALA A 92 -19.11 -15.41 5.70
C ALA A 92 -18.76 -15.02 4.26
N ASP A 93 -19.69 -15.25 3.33
CA ASP A 93 -19.51 -14.86 1.92
C ASP A 93 -19.33 -13.35 1.75
N GLU A 94 -20.07 -12.57 2.50
CA GLU A 94 -19.97 -11.11 2.46
C GLU A 94 -18.63 -10.65 2.97
N LYS A 95 -18.18 -11.19 4.09
CA LYS A 95 -16.83 -10.87 4.63
C LYS A 95 -15.75 -11.25 3.62
N LYS A 96 -15.90 -12.42 2.99
CA LYS A 96 -14.94 -12.87 1.98
C LYS A 96 -14.83 -11.87 0.84
N GLN A 97 -15.95 -11.33 0.35
CA GLN A 97 -15.94 -10.33 -0.71
C GLN A 97 -15.18 -9.07 -0.31
N LEU A 98 -15.35 -8.62 0.94
CA LEU A 98 -14.64 -7.44 1.43
C LEU A 98 -13.14 -7.71 1.58
N TYR A 99 -12.77 -8.87 2.10
CA TYR A 99 -11.36 -9.26 2.19
C TYR A 99 -10.71 -9.36 0.82
N LEU A 100 -11.43 -9.87 -0.18
CA LEU A 100 -10.92 -9.98 -1.55
C LEU A 100 -10.67 -8.59 -2.17
N LEU A 101 -11.53 -7.62 -1.89
CA LEU A 101 -11.30 -6.25 -2.33
C LEU A 101 -10.03 -5.68 -1.71
N LEU A 102 -9.86 -5.85 -0.39
CA LEU A 102 -8.66 -5.41 0.30
C LEU A 102 -7.42 -6.09 -0.25
N LEU A 103 -7.47 -7.40 -0.43
CA LEU A 103 -6.32 -8.16 -0.93
C LEU A 103 -5.94 -7.74 -2.35
N GLY A 104 -6.93 -7.50 -3.21
CA GLY A 104 -6.68 -7.00 -4.56
C GLY A 104 -5.95 -5.68 -4.54
N TYR A 105 -6.38 -4.75 -3.70
CA TYR A 105 -5.68 -3.48 -3.51
C TYR A 105 -4.26 -3.71 -2.97
N MET A 106 -4.12 -4.54 -1.94
CA MET A 106 -2.82 -4.79 -1.33
C MET A 106 -1.84 -5.42 -2.30
N ASP A 107 -2.29 -6.33 -3.16
CA ASP A 107 -1.43 -6.95 -4.16
C ASP A 107 -0.91 -5.93 -5.17
N ILE A 108 -1.76 -4.98 -5.58
CA ILE A 108 -1.34 -3.89 -6.47
C ILE A 108 -0.34 -2.98 -5.76
N ALA A 109 -0.65 -2.57 -4.53
CA ALA A 109 0.21 -1.70 -3.75
C ALA A 109 1.57 -2.35 -3.47
N ALA A 110 1.59 -3.66 -3.19
CA ALA A 110 2.82 -4.41 -2.99
C ALA A 110 3.67 -4.44 -4.26
N ALA A 111 3.05 -4.62 -5.42
CA ALA A 111 3.75 -4.59 -6.70
C ALA A 111 4.37 -3.22 -6.97
N VAL A 112 3.65 -2.15 -6.68
CA VAL A 112 4.18 -0.79 -6.77
C VAL A 112 5.40 -0.63 -5.85
N PHE A 113 5.27 -1.07 -4.61
CA PHE A 113 6.35 -0.96 -3.62
C PHE A 113 7.61 -1.70 -4.09
N GLU A 114 7.46 -2.89 -4.65
CA GLU A 114 8.59 -3.65 -5.20
C GLU A 114 9.25 -2.93 -6.37
N ARG A 115 8.46 -2.35 -7.27
CA ARG A 115 9.00 -1.55 -8.37
C ARG A 115 9.81 -0.36 -7.86
N LEU A 116 9.30 0.30 -6.81
CA LEU A 116 10.01 1.42 -6.20
C LEU A 116 11.35 1.00 -5.61
N GLN A 117 11.40 -0.16 -4.97
CA GLN A 117 12.67 -0.67 -4.44
C GLN A 117 13.68 -0.97 -5.54
N THR A 118 13.24 -1.54 -6.67
CA THR A 118 14.14 -1.83 -7.79
C THR A 118 14.60 -0.57 -8.50
N GLN A 119 13.84 0.53 -8.41
CA GLN A 119 14.22 1.82 -8.97
C GLN A 119 15.15 2.61 -8.05
N ALA A 120 15.32 2.16 -6.82
CA ALA A 120 16.19 2.86 -5.86
C ALA A 120 17.60 2.96 -6.41
N LEU A 121 18.22 4.13 -6.16
CA LEU A 121 19.56 4.38 -6.63
C LEU A 121 20.57 3.52 -5.85
N THR A 122 21.44 2.84 -6.57
CA THR A 122 22.68 2.30 -6.01
C THR A 122 23.75 3.34 -6.28
N PRO A 123 24.60 3.69 -5.36
CA PRO A 123 25.09 3.02 -4.16
C PRO A 123 24.42 3.45 -2.85
N TRP A 124 23.18 3.81 -2.84
CA TRP A 124 22.51 4.20 -1.62
C TRP A 124 22.49 3.03 -0.65
N PRO A 125 22.74 3.31 0.65
CA PRO A 125 22.64 2.24 1.63
C PRO A 125 21.23 1.71 1.70
N PRO A 126 21.03 0.43 2.04
CA PRO A 126 19.70 -0.11 2.24
C PRO A 126 18.96 0.71 3.30
N ASP A 127 17.69 0.98 3.04
CA ASP A 127 16.85 1.70 3.98
C ASP A 127 16.16 0.68 4.87
N GLU A 128 16.66 0.52 6.09
CA GLU A 128 16.09 -0.42 7.06
C GLU A 128 14.65 -0.08 7.42
N GLU A 129 14.34 1.22 7.50
CA GLU A 129 12.98 1.67 7.80
C GLU A 129 12.01 1.26 6.70
N LEU A 130 12.42 1.43 5.44
CA LEU A 130 11.61 1.05 4.30
C LEU A 130 11.41 -0.47 4.25
N GLU A 131 12.44 -1.24 4.55
CA GLU A 131 12.36 -2.70 4.61
C GLU A 131 11.43 -3.16 5.73
N GLN A 132 11.49 -2.53 6.90
CA GLN A 132 10.59 -2.83 8.01
C GLN A 132 9.13 -2.52 7.64
N THR A 133 8.91 -1.42 6.94
CA THR A 133 7.59 -1.03 6.45
C THR A 133 7.06 -2.09 5.48
N ARG A 134 7.90 -2.56 4.57
CA ARG A 134 7.55 -3.62 3.64
C ARG A 134 7.16 -4.90 4.36
N GLU A 135 7.93 -5.30 5.35
CA GLU A 135 7.65 -6.51 6.15
C GLU A 135 6.30 -6.42 6.85
N ARG A 136 6.00 -5.25 7.42
CA ARG A 136 4.70 -5.03 8.07
C ARG A 136 3.56 -5.13 7.08
N PHE A 137 3.74 -4.56 5.91
CA PHE A 137 2.74 -4.62 4.84
C PHE A 137 2.47 -6.06 4.41
N VAL A 138 3.52 -6.84 4.23
CA VAL A 138 3.41 -8.25 3.87
C VAL A 138 2.67 -9.05 4.96
N ARG A 139 2.89 -8.72 6.23
CA ARG A 139 2.16 -9.37 7.33
C ARG A 139 0.66 -9.09 7.26
N VAL A 140 0.28 -7.86 6.97
CA VAL A 140 -1.15 -7.50 6.82
C VAL A 140 -1.75 -8.19 5.61
N GLN A 141 -1.02 -8.28 4.50
CA GLN A 141 -1.40 -9.06 3.33
C GLN A 141 -1.65 -10.52 3.70
N SER A 142 -0.74 -11.11 4.45
CA SER A 142 -0.87 -12.50 4.91
C SER A 142 -2.08 -12.67 5.81
N LEU A 143 -2.35 -11.69 6.67
CA LEU A 143 -3.52 -11.71 7.54
C LEU A 143 -4.82 -11.72 6.73
N ALA A 144 -4.89 -10.91 5.67
CA ALA A 144 -6.04 -10.90 4.78
C ALA A 144 -6.22 -12.27 4.09
N ARG A 145 -5.13 -12.85 3.59
CA ARG A 145 -5.19 -14.19 2.96
C ARG A 145 -5.64 -15.26 3.93
N LEU A 146 -5.14 -15.23 5.16
CA LEU A 146 -5.53 -16.18 6.20
C LEU A 146 -7.00 -15.99 6.58
N SER A 147 -7.49 -14.75 6.61
CA SER A 147 -8.89 -14.47 6.89
C SER A 147 -9.81 -15.07 5.81
N ILE A 148 -9.44 -14.94 4.54
CA ILE A 148 -10.17 -15.54 3.42
C ILE A 148 -10.11 -17.07 3.52
N LYS A 149 -8.94 -17.61 3.78
CA LYS A 149 -8.72 -19.04 3.88
C LYS A 149 -9.51 -19.66 5.03
N GLY A 150 -9.58 -18.96 6.15
CA GLY A 150 -10.38 -19.38 7.29
C GLY A 150 -11.85 -19.49 6.96
N ILE A 151 -12.39 -18.56 6.17
CA ILE A 151 -13.77 -18.61 5.70
C ILE A 151 -13.97 -19.75 4.72
N ALA A 152 -13.10 -19.82 3.68
CA ALA A 152 -13.21 -20.86 2.64
C ALA A 152 -12.98 -22.26 3.20
N GLY A 153 -12.06 -22.37 4.12
CA GLY A 153 -11.73 -23.63 4.74
C GLY A 153 -12.80 -24.13 5.69
N LEU A 154 -13.55 -23.22 6.26
CA LEU A 154 -14.60 -23.58 7.23
C LEU A 154 -14.25 -24.86 7.89
N LEU A 155 -13.13 -24.79 8.05
CA LEU A 155 -12.34 -25.90 8.44
C LEU A 155 -12.92 -26.59 9.60
#